data_67a41f8fe42e77d985a67b70840fb4f8
#
_entry.id   67a41f8fe42e77d985a67b70840fb4f8
#
_cell.length_a   1.000
_cell.length_b   1.000
_cell.length_c   1.000
_cell.angle_alpha   90.00
_cell.angle_beta   90.00
_cell.angle_gamma   90.00
#
_symmetry.space_group_name_H-M   'P 1'
#
loop_
_entity.id
_entity.type
_entity.pdbx_description
1 polymer ?
#
loop_
_entity_poly.entity_id
_entity_poly.type
_entity_poly.pdbx_seq_one_letter_code
_entity_poly.pdbx_strand_id
1 'polypeptide(L)'
;MKKKGFTLIELIVVIAIIGVLAAILVPAMLGYIKKSKITNANAAAKSIMTAATSAVTDIDAEDRLSVTAITDVASSAPATDFASTSVSNVNVRFRGKVGTYFSDIEKLDAVSIDMEAGVPVAVAVQDGRYFGTNPHQLSVDDYDANSTWTITNWITYAK
;
A
#
# COMPACT_ATOMS: atom_id res chain seq x y z
N MET A 1 56.77 -9.60 -17.62
CA MET A 1 55.85 -8.43 -17.53
C MET A 1 55.80 -7.97 -16.08
N LYS A 2 56.24 -6.71 -15.76
CA LYS A 2 56.14 -6.15 -14.41
C LYS A 2 54.68 -5.75 -14.15
N LYS A 3 54.02 -6.38 -13.20
CA LYS A 3 52.69 -5.96 -12.73
C LYS A 3 52.85 -4.62 -11.99
N LYS A 4 52.22 -3.56 -12.49
CA LYS A 4 52.12 -2.29 -11.77
C LYS A 4 51.15 -2.49 -10.63
N GLY A 5 51.59 -2.28 -9.39
CA GLY A 5 50.74 -2.31 -8.22
C GLY A 5 50.11 -0.93 -7.99
N PHE A 6 48.93 -0.91 -7.34
CA PHE A 6 48.26 0.33 -6.90
C PHE A 6 49.02 0.95 -5.73
N THR A 7 49.17 2.26 -5.73
CA THR A 7 49.74 2.97 -4.59
C THR A 7 48.70 3.24 -3.52
N LEU A 8 49.12 3.30 -2.26
CA LEU A 8 48.23 3.60 -1.11
C LEU A 8 47.57 4.96 -1.28
N ILE A 9 48.24 5.95 -1.84
CA ILE A 9 47.71 7.28 -2.08
C ILE A 9 46.60 7.29 -3.12
N GLU A 10 46.71 6.50 -4.20
CA GLU A 10 45.65 6.37 -5.19
C GLU A 10 44.37 5.79 -4.59
N LEU A 11 44.51 4.81 -3.69
CA LEU A 11 43.35 4.23 -3.00
C LEU A 11 42.67 5.25 -2.08
N ILE A 12 43.46 6.00 -1.28
CA ILE A 12 42.90 7.01 -0.34
C ILE A 12 42.17 8.12 -1.09
N VAL A 13 42.71 8.60 -2.20
CA VAL A 13 42.08 9.64 -3.02
C VAL A 13 40.74 9.16 -3.58
N VAL A 14 40.68 7.92 -4.08
CA VAL A 14 39.42 7.35 -4.61
C VAL A 14 38.34 7.24 -3.55
N ILE A 15 38.68 6.70 -2.37
CA ILE A 15 37.67 6.58 -1.28
C ILE A 15 37.23 7.96 -0.76
N ALA A 16 38.12 8.95 -0.75
CA ALA A 16 37.77 10.33 -0.35
C ALA A 16 36.76 10.94 -1.34
N ILE A 17 36.97 10.78 -2.64
CA ILE A 17 36.06 11.28 -3.67
C ILE A 17 34.70 10.58 -3.57
N ILE A 18 34.67 9.25 -3.43
CA ILE A 18 33.44 8.47 -3.28
C ILE A 18 32.71 8.92 -2.01
N GLY A 19 33.42 9.16 -0.89
CA GLY A 19 32.84 9.62 0.37
C GLY A 19 32.14 10.96 0.23
N VAL A 20 32.75 11.92 -0.45
CA VAL A 20 32.13 13.24 -0.70
C VAL A 20 30.90 13.12 -1.59
N LEU A 21 30.95 12.34 -2.66
CA LEU A 21 29.80 12.12 -3.55
C LEU A 21 28.66 11.41 -2.82
N ALA A 22 28.96 10.38 -2.04
CA ALA A 22 27.96 9.65 -1.25
C ALA A 22 27.28 10.55 -0.21
N ALA A 23 28.02 11.44 0.45
CA ALA A 23 27.47 12.35 1.45
C ALA A 23 26.38 13.27 0.90
N ILE A 24 26.43 13.61 -0.38
CA ILE A 24 25.43 14.44 -1.07
C ILE A 24 24.27 13.57 -1.62
N LEU A 25 24.58 12.41 -2.20
CA LEU A 25 23.59 11.58 -2.91
C LEU A 25 22.68 10.82 -1.96
N VAL A 26 23.20 10.30 -0.82
CA VAL A 26 22.42 9.44 0.07
C VAL A 26 21.21 10.15 0.66
N PRO A 27 21.29 11.39 1.22
CA PRO A 27 20.13 12.09 1.75
C PRO A 27 19.04 12.33 0.68
N ALA A 28 19.42 12.74 -0.52
CA ALA A 28 18.50 12.98 -1.61
C ALA A 28 17.78 11.68 -2.05
N MET A 29 18.51 10.57 -2.09
CA MET A 29 17.99 9.26 -2.48
C MET A 29 16.95 8.73 -1.48
N LEU A 30 17.16 8.93 -0.18
CA LEU A 30 16.21 8.51 0.86
C LEU A 30 14.84 9.19 0.71
N GLY A 31 14.82 10.48 0.39
CA GLY A 31 13.58 11.22 0.12
C GLY A 31 12.84 10.67 -1.12
N TYR A 32 13.57 10.35 -2.17
CA TYR A 32 13.01 9.76 -3.39
C TYR A 32 12.43 8.36 -3.16
N ILE A 33 13.14 7.52 -2.40
CA ILE A 33 12.66 6.17 -2.04
C ILE A 33 11.35 6.26 -1.23
N LYS A 34 11.28 7.16 -0.24
CA LYS A 34 10.06 7.40 0.54
C LYS A 34 8.88 7.76 -0.38
N LYS A 35 9.08 8.76 -1.26
CA LYS A 35 8.05 9.19 -2.21
C LYS A 35 7.58 8.04 -3.09
N SER A 36 8.51 7.25 -3.62
CA SER A 36 8.20 6.08 -4.46
C SER A 36 7.35 5.05 -3.70
N LYS A 37 7.70 4.76 -2.44
CA LYS A 37 6.95 3.81 -1.60
C LYS A 37 5.53 4.27 -1.33
N ILE A 38 5.31 5.54 -0.97
CA ILE A 38 3.98 6.11 -0.75
C ILE A 38 3.17 6.09 -2.06
N THR A 39 3.78 6.45 -3.19
CA THR A 39 3.11 6.40 -4.49
C THR A 39 2.66 4.98 -4.86
N ASN A 40 3.51 3.98 -4.60
CA ASN A 40 3.16 2.57 -4.83
C ASN A 40 2.02 2.11 -3.91
N ALA A 41 2.03 2.50 -2.65
CA ALA A 41 0.94 2.20 -1.72
C ALA A 41 -0.38 2.87 -2.16
N ASN A 42 -0.36 4.13 -2.61
CA ASN A 42 -1.53 4.79 -3.17
C ASN A 42 -2.05 4.07 -4.43
N ALA A 43 -1.16 3.59 -5.29
CA ALA A 43 -1.55 2.81 -6.47
C ALA A 43 -2.21 1.48 -6.07
N ALA A 44 -1.71 0.80 -5.04
CA ALA A 44 -2.32 -0.38 -4.48
C ALA A 44 -3.72 -0.07 -3.91
N ALA A 45 -3.87 1.00 -3.13
CA ALA A 45 -5.16 1.43 -2.60
C ALA A 45 -6.19 1.70 -3.72
N LYS A 46 -5.76 2.34 -4.81
CA LYS A 46 -6.61 2.56 -5.99
C LYS A 46 -7.01 1.25 -6.67
N SER A 47 -6.08 0.31 -6.81
CA SER A 47 -6.36 -1.00 -7.41
C SER A 47 -7.36 -1.79 -6.57
N ILE A 48 -7.21 -1.76 -5.23
CA ILE A 48 -8.15 -2.39 -4.30
C ILE A 48 -9.53 -1.72 -4.36
N MET A 49 -9.60 -0.39 -4.49
CA MET A 49 -10.88 0.30 -4.68
C MET A 49 -11.60 -0.20 -5.94
N THR A 50 -10.88 -0.36 -7.04
CA THR A 50 -11.44 -0.91 -8.29
C THR A 50 -11.88 -2.36 -8.11
N ALA A 51 -11.07 -3.18 -7.44
CA ALA A 51 -11.39 -4.57 -7.14
C ALA A 51 -12.63 -4.69 -6.24
N ALA A 52 -12.73 -3.83 -5.21
CA ALA A 52 -13.88 -3.77 -4.32
C ALA A 52 -15.16 -3.39 -5.07
N THR A 53 -15.09 -2.39 -5.95
CA THR A 53 -16.23 -1.98 -6.79
C THR A 53 -16.69 -3.13 -7.71
N SER A 54 -15.75 -3.84 -8.32
CA SER A 54 -16.05 -5.01 -9.15
C SER A 54 -16.66 -6.15 -8.33
N ALA A 55 -16.14 -6.41 -7.14
CA ALA A 55 -16.66 -7.43 -6.23
C ALA A 55 -18.09 -7.13 -5.78
N VAL A 56 -18.41 -5.86 -5.49
CA VAL A 56 -19.79 -5.42 -5.18
C VAL A 56 -20.71 -5.64 -6.37
N THR A 57 -20.28 -5.26 -7.57
CA THR A 57 -21.08 -5.43 -8.80
C THR A 57 -21.41 -6.91 -9.06
N ASP A 58 -20.46 -7.80 -8.84
CA ASP A 58 -20.67 -9.24 -8.97
C ASP A 58 -21.67 -9.78 -7.94
N ILE A 59 -21.57 -9.32 -6.68
CA ILE A 59 -22.48 -9.73 -5.61
C ILE A 59 -23.89 -9.21 -5.88
N ASP A 60 -24.03 -7.97 -6.39
CA ASP A 60 -25.33 -7.40 -6.77
C ASP A 60 -25.97 -8.18 -7.91
N ALA A 61 -25.20 -8.65 -8.87
CA ALA A 61 -25.67 -9.47 -9.97
C ALA A 61 -26.14 -10.86 -9.52
N GLU A 62 -25.50 -11.42 -8.48
CA GLU A 62 -25.86 -12.74 -7.92
C GLU A 62 -27.05 -12.65 -6.94
N ASP A 63 -27.09 -11.62 -6.09
CA ASP A 63 -28.12 -11.42 -5.06
C ASP A 63 -28.18 -9.95 -4.58
N ARG A 64 -29.09 -9.17 -5.17
CA ARG A 64 -29.27 -7.75 -4.88
C ARG A 64 -29.50 -7.40 -3.39
N LEU A 65 -30.06 -8.30 -2.62
CA LEU A 65 -30.35 -8.09 -1.19
C LEU A 65 -29.10 -8.19 -0.32
N SER A 66 -28.04 -8.81 -0.82
CA SER A 66 -26.79 -9.03 -0.08
C SER A 66 -25.85 -7.82 -0.08
N VAL A 67 -25.93 -6.94 -1.08
CA VAL A 67 -24.98 -5.83 -1.26
C VAL A 67 -25.04 -4.81 -0.11
N THR A 68 -26.24 -4.44 0.31
CA THR A 68 -26.44 -3.49 1.42
C THR A 68 -26.00 -4.01 2.79
N ALA A 69 -25.79 -5.34 2.90
CA ALA A 69 -25.28 -5.97 4.11
C ALA A 69 -23.76 -6.06 4.16
N ILE A 70 -23.05 -5.61 3.10
CA ILE A 70 -21.59 -5.51 3.10
C ILE A 70 -21.21 -4.33 3.99
N THR A 71 -20.46 -4.65 5.05
CA THR A 71 -19.96 -3.67 6.02
C THR A 71 -18.48 -3.40 5.80
N ASP A 72 -17.96 -2.38 6.47
CA ASP A 72 -16.55 -2.04 6.46
C ASP A 72 -15.67 -3.27 6.69
N VAL A 73 -14.62 -3.38 5.90
CA VAL A 73 -13.52 -4.29 6.21
C VAL A 73 -12.69 -3.62 7.31
N ALA A 74 -12.56 -4.32 8.44
CA ALA A 74 -11.90 -3.79 9.62
C ALA A 74 -10.52 -3.21 9.29
N SER A 75 -10.22 -2.10 9.93
CA SER A 75 -9.01 -1.29 9.75
C SER A 75 -7.67 -1.97 10.09
N SER A 76 -7.69 -3.26 10.42
CA SER A 76 -6.49 -4.06 10.72
C SER A 76 -6.63 -5.50 10.20
N ALA A 77 -7.51 -5.71 9.20
CA ALA A 77 -7.63 -7.03 8.61
C ALA A 77 -6.30 -7.40 7.95
N PRO A 78 -5.63 -8.48 8.39
CA PRO A 78 -4.47 -8.96 7.68
C PRO A 78 -4.88 -9.32 6.25
N ALA A 79 -4.00 -9.10 5.31
CA ALA A 79 -4.26 -9.36 3.89
C ALA A 79 -4.70 -10.81 3.61
N THR A 80 -4.34 -11.75 4.49
CA THR A 80 -4.77 -13.16 4.44
C THR A 80 -6.30 -13.35 4.56
N ASP A 81 -7.02 -12.40 5.13
CA ASP A 81 -8.49 -12.47 5.24
C ASP A 81 -9.18 -12.40 3.85
N PHE A 82 -8.47 -11.94 2.84
CA PHE A 82 -8.95 -11.87 1.46
C PHE A 82 -8.75 -13.17 0.66
N ALA A 83 -8.09 -14.17 1.22
CA ALA A 83 -7.92 -15.50 0.60
C ALA A 83 -9.14 -16.42 0.81
N SER A 84 -10.14 -16.02 1.60
CA SER A 84 -11.27 -16.89 1.94
C SER A 84 -12.29 -17.01 0.82
N THR A 85 -12.66 -18.25 0.47
CA THR A 85 -13.67 -18.58 -0.56
C THR A 85 -15.03 -18.99 0.02
N SER A 86 -15.27 -18.81 1.31
CA SER A 86 -16.54 -19.20 1.93
C SER A 86 -17.71 -18.34 1.41
N VAL A 87 -18.78 -19.00 1.03
CA VAL A 87 -19.99 -18.35 0.47
C VAL A 87 -21.10 -18.08 1.48
N SER A 88 -20.89 -18.47 2.74
CA SER A 88 -21.96 -18.42 3.78
C SER A 88 -22.19 -17.01 4.36
N ASN A 89 -21.28 -16.07 4.18
CA ASN A 89 -21.36 -14.71 4.67
C ASN A 89 -20.98 -13.73 3.56
N VAL A 90 -21.81 -12.70 3.34
CA VAL A 90 -21.60 -11.72 2.26
C VAL A 90 -20.26 -10.98 2.42
N ASN A 91 -19.85 -10.66 3.65
CA ASN A 91 -18.57 -9.98 3.88
C ASN A 91 -17.37 -10.88 3.55
N VAL A 92 -17.47 -12.20 3.80
CA VAL A 92 -16.42 -13.16 3.43
C VAL A 92 -16.37 -13.34 1.92
N ARG A 93 -17.54 -13.43 1.25
CA ARG A 93 -17.64 -13.47 -0.22
C ARG A 93 -17.02 -12.21 -0.83
N PHE A 94 -17.35 -11.03 -0.30
CA PHE A 94 -16.81 -9.76 -0.75
C PHE A 94 -15.28 -9.75 -0.68
N ARG A 95 -14.71 -10.08 0.47
CA ARG A 95 -13.25 -10.16 0.65
C ARG A 95 -12.61 -11.14 -0.34
N GLY A 96 -13.16 -12.33 -0.48
CA GLY A 96 -12.66 -13.34 -1.43
C GLY A 96 -12.69 -12.87 -2.88
N LYS A 97 -13.76 -12.17 -3.30
CA LYS A 97 -13.84 -11.57 -4.64
C LYS A 97 -12.81 -10.45 -4.82
N VAL A 98 -12.63 -9.57 -3.83
CA VAL A 98 -11.58 -8.53 -3.87
C VAL A 98 -10.20 -9.18 -4.04
N GLY A 99 -9.88 -10.23 -3.29
CA GLY A 99 -8.63 -10.99 -3.43
C GLY A 99 -8.46 -11.64 -4.81
N THR A 100 -9.56 -12.08 -5.42
CA THR A 100 -9.54 -12.62 -6.79
C THR A 100 -9.21 -11.55 -7.82
N TYR A 101 -9.77 -10.35 -7.69
CA TYR A 101 -9.51 -9.23 -8.62
C TYR A 101 -8.17 -8.53 -8.37
N PHE A 102 -7.62 -8.63 -7.16
CA PHE A 102 -6.32 -8.06 -6.81
C PHE A 102 -5.52 -9.07 -5.95
N SER A 103 -4.89 -10.02 -6.61
CA SER A 103 -4.13 -11.10 -5.95
C SER A 103 -2.92 -10.61 -5.14
N ASP A 104 -2.35 -9.46 -5.51
CA ASP A 104 -1.23 -8.86 -4.77
C ASP A 104 -1.61 -8.31 -3.39
N ILE A 105 -2.90 -8.36 -3.02
CA ILE A 105 -3.40 -7.95 -1.70
C ILE A 105 -2.72 -8.73 -0.57
N GLU A 106 -2.36 -9.99 -0.79
CA GLU A 106 -1.67 -10.84 0.19
C GLU A 106 -0.25 -10.37 0.53
N LYS A 107 0.33 -9.49 -0.29
CA LYS A 107 1.67 -8.91 -0.05
C LYS A 107 1.63 -7.69 0.87
N LEU A 108 0.45 -7.18 1.18
CA LEU A 108 0.23 -6.03 2.05
C LEU A 108 0.12 -6.48 3.51
N ASP A 109 0.57 -5.65 4.45
CA ASP A 109 0.47 -5.96 5.88
C ASP A 109 -0.95 -5.77 6.42
N ALA A 110 -1.65 -4.73 5.92
CA ALA A 110 -3.03 -4.49 6.29
C ALA A 110 -3.80 -3.75 5.18
N VAL A 111 -5.09 -4.01 5.13
CA VAL A 111 -6.04 -3.36 4.22
C VAL A 111 -7.28 -2.95 5.00
N SER A 112 -7.77 -1.74 4.76
CA SER A 112 -9.04 -1.25 5.27
C SER A 112 -9.87 -0.74 4.10
N ILE A 113 -11.13 -1.16 4.02
CA ILE A 113 -12.10 -0.71 3.02
C ILE A 113 -13.30 -0.19 3.78
N ASP A 114 -13.62 1.06 3.56
CA ASP A 114 -14.80 1.70 4.14
C ASP A 114 -15.97 1.63 3.17
N MET A 115 -17.12 1.21 3.67
CA MET A 115 -18.30 0.91 2.87
C MET A 115 -19.48 1.78 3.33
N GLU A 116 -20.14 2.45 2.40
CA GLU A 116 -21.38 3.18 2.67
C GLU A 116 -22.52 2.60 1.83
N ALA A 117 -23.54 2.08 2.49
CA ALA A 117 -24.68 1.43 1.84
C ALA A 117 -24.30 0.34 0.81
N GLY A 118 -23.24 -0.42 1.10
CA GLY A 118 -22.74 -1.47 0.19
C GLY A 118 -21.85 -0.95 -0.94
N VAL A 119 -21.46 0.32 -0.93
CA VAL A 119 -20.57 0.91 -1.92
C VAL A 119 -19.23 1.22 -1.25
N PRO A 120 -18.08 0.81 -1.83
CA PRO A 120 -16.77 1.19 -1.30
C PRO A 120 -16.53 2.69 -1.53
N VAL A 121 -16.26 3.43 -0.45
CA VAL A 121 -16.05 4.89 -0.48
C VAL A 121 -14.61 5.29 -0.22
N ALA A 122 -13.87 4.51 0.56
CA ALA A 122 -12.47 4.75 0.81
C ALA A 122 -11.69 3.46 1.02
N VAL A 123 -10.40 3.49 0.69
CA VAL A 123 -9.46 2.39 0.92
C VAL A 123 -8.18 2.96 1.52
N ALA A 124 -7.67 2.30 2.55
CA ALA A 124 -6.33 2.51 3.08
C ALA A 124 -5.56 1.18 3.08
N VAL A 125 -4.29 1.24 2.74
CA VAL A 125 -3.39 0.07 2.72
C VAL A 125 -2.13 0.36 3.50
N GLN A 126 -1.52 -0.71 4.03
CA GLN A 126 -0.22 -0.67 4.68
C GLN A 126 0.74 -1.64 3.99
N ASP A 127 1.92 -1.15 3.61
CA ASP A 127 3.05 -1.92 3.07
C ASP A 127 4.31 -1.54 3.88
N GLY A 128 4.72 -2.39 4.80
CA GLY A 128 5.78 -2.10 5.77
C GLY A 128 5.38 -0.93 6.67
N ARG A 129 6.21 0.10 6.64
CA ARG A 129 5.95 1.35 7.39
C ARG A 129 5.13 2.38 6.60
N TYR A 130 4.88 2.14 5.31
CA TYR A 130 4.25 3.11 4.43
C TYR A 130 2.77 2.81 4.29
N PHE A 131 2.01 3.89 4.08
CA PHE A 131 0.58 3.81 3.87
C PHE A 131 0.22 4.40 2.51
N GLY A 132 -0.90 3.97 1.97
CA GLY A 132 -1.50 4.53 0.77
C GLY A 132 -3.01 4.62 0.93
N THR A 133 -3.61 5.61 0.30
CA THR A 133 -5.04 5.92 0.44
C THR A 133 -5.68 6.23 -0.90
N ASN A 134 -6.98 5.99 -1.01
CA ASN A 134 -7.82 6.33 -2.15
C ASN A 134 -9.27 6.56 -1.67
N PRO A 135 -10.02 7.56 -2.16
CA PRO A 135 -9.72 8.46 -3.28
C PRO A 135 -8.76 9.60 -2.94
N HIS A 136 -8.68 10.07 -1.69
CA HIS A 136 -7.72 11.07 -1.29
C HIS A 136 -6.34 10.43 -1.15
N GLN A 137 -5.44 10.72 -2.10
CA GLN A 137 -4.11 10.13 -2.15
C GLN A 137 -3.17 10.78 -1.13
N LEU A 138 -2.46 9.94 -0.40
CA LEU A 138 -1.49 10.38 0.60
C LEU A 138 -0.26 11.03 -0.06
N SER A 139 0.09 12.22 0.40
CA SER A 139 1.36 12.88 0.03
C SER A 139 2.49 12.53 1.01
N VAL A 140 3.72 12.88 0.65
CA VAL A 140 4.88 12.71 1.56
C VAL A 140 4.75 13.61 2.77
N ASP A 141 4.29 14.84 2.57
CA ASP A 141 4.16 15.83 3.64
C ASP A 141 3.09 15.43 4.65
N ASP A 142 1.93 14.93 4.16
CA ASP A 142 0.88 14.41 5.04
C ASP A 142 1.35 13.19 5.83
N TYR A 143 2.09 12.28 5.17
CA TYR A 143 2.69 11.13 5.83
C TYR A 143 3.66 11.55 6.94
N ASP A 144 4.52 12.53 6.69
CA ASP A 144 5.50 12.99 7.67
C ASP A 144 4.84 13.72 8.84
N ALA A 145 3.81 14.52 8.57
CA ALA A 145 3.04 15.22 9.61
C ALA A 145 2.30 14.23 10.53
N ASN A 146 1.93 13.05 10.03
CA ASN A 146 1.08 12.08 10.71
C ASN A 146 1.74 10.69 10.82
N SER A 147 3.06 10.62 10.93
CA SER A 147 3.85 9.37 10.91
C SER A 147 3.52 8.37 12.03
N THR A 148 2.77 8.78 13.06
CA THR A 148 2.29 7.93 14.16
C THR A 148 0.88 7.38 13.93
N TRP A 149 0.23 7.76 12.83
CA TRP A 149 -1.12 7.29 12.53
C TRP A 149 -1.12 5.80 12.18
N THR A 150 -2.22 5.17 12.57
CA THR A 150 -2.54 3.79 12.20
C THR A 150 -3.38 3.76 10.93
N ILE A 151 -3.60 2.57 10.36
CA ILE A 151 -4.47 2.41 9.20
C ILE A 151 -5.90 2.93 9.44
N THR A 152 -6.38 2.88 10.69
CA THR A 152 -7.68 3.43 11.08
C THR A 152 -7.77 4.95 10.90
N ASN A 153 -6.68 5.67 11.18
CA ASN A 153 -6.62 7.10 10.93
C ASN A 153 -6.56 7.39 9.43
N TRP A 154 -5.75 6.61 8.69
CA TRP A 154 -5.59 6.78 7.26
C TRP A 154 -6.84 6.48 6.45
N ILE A 155 -7.70 5.53 6.87
CA ILE A 155 -8.97 5.30 6.19
C ILE A 155 -9.92 6.49 6.34
N THR A 156 -9.91 7.15 7.50
CA THR A 156 -10.69 8.38 7.72
C THR A 156 -10.17 9.55 6.88
N TYR A 157 -8.85 9.64 6.71
CA TYR A 157 -8.21 10.64 5.83
C TYR A 157 -8.55 10.41 4.36
N ALA A 158 -8.73 9.16 3.96
CA ALA A 158 -9.00 8.76 2.58
C ALA A 158 -10.37 9.23 2.05
N LYS A 159 -11.34 9.47 2.96
CA LYS A 159 -12.68 9.99 2.64
C LYS A 159 -12.60 11.43 2.21
#